data_492480a8fdd2fdf57da9d299034b9b1f
#
_entry.id   492480a8fdd2fdf57da9d299034b9b1f
#
_cell.length_a   1.000
_cell.length_b   1.000
_cell.length_c   1.000
_cell.angle_alpha   90.00
_cell.angle_beta   90.00
_cell.angle_gamma   90.00
#
_symmetry.space_group_name_H-M   'P 1'
#
loop_
_entity.id
_entity.type
_entity.pdbx_description
1 polymer ?
#
loop_
_entity_poly.entity_id
_entity_poly.type
_entity_poly.pdbx_seq_one_letter_code
_entity_poly.pdbx_strand_id
1 'polypeptide(L)'
;MSRLLLFISLFFVSLPMFSQELRPDTVPSRPVKKSYVHLLHTDITRFDEAIDPEAWILVGNVSFRRDSMYMFCDSAHYYQKRNSFLAFGNVRMEQGDTLFLYGDYLDFDGVTNVARVRNNVRLIDKDIVLETDSLDYDRNRNLGYFFEYGVLYDSTGVLRSYYGDYNVDTRTAVFLDDVTLENSKFLLLSDTLYYNTDSKVATIVGPTNMYTGSTEVYSDRGTFNTATRHATLVERPVLYNDNRNVTADSIFYDTAKGYSEVFGNIVYTDTINRNMLTGEYAFLDEVRDSVYVTGRAMAVDFSQRDSLFVHSDTIWALTYNLDTDSLYRKVKSYNKVRAWGRNMQAVCDSLVFDSRDTCMTMYKDPILWNGDLQLLGEEVKVYMNDSTINWVNIINQALYVEELDSSIYNQIKGKEMEFYFTDGELREMHVIGSVEVVFYPLDSDSTYIGMNTTTSGRIIAYMKDRKVERVVVPKDSKGVFYPMSQRPEEKRFLDSFAWFDYVRPLSKWDIFNWRGKGGDKELKVIKKETVPLPTLDRFKK
;
A
#
# COMPACT_ATOMS: atom_id res chain seq x y z
N MET A 1 -8.28 -1.77 62.81
CA MET A 1 -6.89 -1.79 63.23
C MET A 1 -6.00 -1.80 62.03
N SER A 2 -5.35 -0.77 61.92
CA SER A 2 -3.98 -0.43 61.51
C SER A 2 -3.65 -0.43 60.02
N ARG A 3 -3.63 0.77 59.54
CA ARG A 3 -2.93 1.45 58.48
C ARG A 3 -1.51 0.96 58.24
N LEU A 4 -1.11 0.80 56.97
CA LEU A 4 0.24 1.14 56.54
C LEU A 4 0.17 1.76 55.13
N LEU A 5 0.29 3.09 55.10
CA LEU A 5 0.56 3.92 53.94
C LEU A 5 2.07 3.87 53.66
N LEU A 6 2.47 3.46 52.48
CA LEU A 6 3.84 3.59 52.01
C LEU A 6 3.93 4.74 51.01
N PHE A 7 4.54 5.86 51.51
CA PHE A 7 4.93 7.01 50.70
C PHE A 7 6.12 6.62 49.81
N ILE A 8 5.95 6.69 48.48
CA ILE A 8 7.07 6.72 47.55
C ILE A 8 7.31 8.19 47.21
N SER A 9 8.36 8.77 47.77
CA SER A 9 8.88 10.08 47.42
C SER A 9 9.56 10.04 46.06
N LEU A 10 8.97 10.73 45.08
CA LEU A 10 9.65 11.07 43.83
C LEU A 10 10.75 12.11 44.13
N PHE A 11 11.98 11.69 44.01
CA PHE A 11 13.12 12.60 43.93
C PHE A 11 13.13 13.26 42.55
N PHE A 12 12.66 14.50 42.45
CA PHE A 12 12.96 15.37 41.33
C PHE A 12 14.41 15.81 41.42
N VAL A 13 15.28 15.17 40.64
CA VAL A 13 16.61 15.71 40.37
C VAL A 13 16.46 16.82 39.35
N SER A 14 16.44 18.06 39.82
CA SER A 14 16.57 19.23 38.96
C SER A 14 18.01 19.30 38.44
N LEU A 15 18.21 18.84 37.20
CA LEU A 15 19.41 19.15 36.44
C LEU A 15 19.35 20.65 36.07
N PRO A 16 20.37 21.46 36.41
CA PRO A 16 20.43 22.80 35.90
C PRO A 16 20.61 22.75 34.39
N MET A 17 19.62 23.26 33.65
CA MET A 17 19.81 23.62 32.25
C MET A 17 20.86 24.73 32.21
N PHE A 18 22.09 24.37 31.90
CA PHE A 18 23.05 25.33 31.38
C PHE A 18 22.53 25.74 30.01
N SER A 19 21.84 26.86 29.93
CA SER A 19 21.68 27.64 28.72
C SER A 19 23.09 28.10 28.33
N GLN A 20 23.75 27.30 27.48
CA GLN A 20 24.84 27.84 26.69
C GLN A 20 24.22 28.87 25.75
N GLU A 21 24.35 30.15 26.08
CA GLU A 21 24.29 31.21 25.07
C GLU A 21 25.29 30.79 23.99
N LEU A 22 24.75 30.37 22.83
CA LEU A 22 25.49 30.30 21.61
C LEU A 22 25.92 31.74 21.30
N ARG A 23 27.11 32.13 21.82
CA ARG A 23 27.80 33.26 21.23
C ARG A 23 27.96 32.93 19.77
N PRO A 24 27.51 33.80 18.85
CA PRO A 24 27.85 33.62 17.46
C PRO A 24 29.39 33.57 17.42
N ASP A 25 29.93 32.40 17.07
CA ASP A 25 31.34 32.29 16.72
C ASP A 25 31.55 33.30 15.61
N THR A 26 32.14 34.43 15.97
CA THR A 26 32.72 35.34 15.00
C THR A 26 33.86 34.55 14.36
N VAL A 27 33.53 33.79 13.32
CA VAL A 27 34.51 33.27 12.38
C VAL A 27 35.32 34.51 11.96
N PRO A 28 36.63 34.54 12.22
CA PRO A 28 37.43 35.68 11.83
C PRO A 28 37.25 35.81 10.31
N SER A 29 36.60 36.89 9.87
CA SER A 29 36.44 37.19 8.46
C SER A 29 37.84 37.29 7.89
N ARG A 30 38.28 36.30 7.10
CA ARG A 30 39.47 36.43 6.26
C ARG A 30 39.32 37.74 5.56
N PRO A 31 40.34 38.65 5.56
CA PRO A 31 40.25 39.89 4.83
C PRO A 31 39.88 39.55 3.40
N VAL A 32 38.68 39.94 2.98
CA VAL A 32 38.22 39.77 1.61
C VAL A 32 39.19 40.56 0.73
N LYS A 33 39.99 39.84 0.00
CA LYS A 33 40.96 40.46 -0.95
C LYS A 33 40.12 41.23 -1.93
N LYS A 34 40.20 42.59 -1.91
CA LYS A 34 39.45 43.43 -2.83
C LYS A 34 39.85 43.03 -4.24
N SER A 35 38.98 42.38 -4.95
CA SER A 35 39.15 42.05 -6.35
C SER A 35 38.49 43.13 -7.21
N TYR A 36 39.19 43.57 -8.21
CA TYR A 36 38.72 44.64 -9.11
C TYR A 36 38.37 44.06 -10.47
N VAL A 37 37.41 44.70 -11.13
CA VAL A 37 37.08 44.46 -12.53
C VAL A 37 38.16 45.13 -13.39
N HIS A 38 38.80 44.36 -14.24
CA HIS A 38 39.82 44.84 -15.18
C HIS A 38 39.27 44.83 -16.59
N LEU A 39 39.25 45.96 -17.26
CA LEU A 39 38.99 46.05 -18.70
C LEU A 39 40.17 45.43 -19.44
N LEU A 40 39.91 44.43 -20.29
CA LEU A 40 40.92 43.74 -21.11
C LEU A 40 40.96 44.29 -22.51
N HIS A 41 39.77 44.49 -23.13
CA HIS A 41 39.68 44.97 -24.52
C HIS A 41 38.40 45.78 -24.75
N THR A 42 38.47 46.71 -25.69
CA THR A 42 37.37 47.42 -26.33
C THR A 42 37.90 48.09 -27.61
N ASP A 43 37.10 48.16 -28.65
CA ASP A 43 37.52 48.86 -29.88
C ASP A 43 37.50 50.40 -29.73
N ILE A 44 36.49 50.90 -29.00
CA ILE A 44 36.32 52.38 -28.80
C ILE A 44 36.03 52.64 -27.32
N THR A 45 36.74 53.56 -26.74
CA THR A 45 36.47 54.12 -25.41
C THR A 45 36.18 55.62 -25.55
N ARG A 46 35.09 56.09 -24.98
CA ARG A 46 34.69 57.46 -24.89
C ARG A 46 34.12 57.85 -23.55
N PHE A 47 34.19 59.07 -23.19
CA PHE A 47 33.53 59.64 -22.03
C PHE A 47 32.57 60.73 -22.55
N ASP A 48 31.29 60.63 -22.13
CA ASP A 48 30.25 61.58 -22.57
C ASP A 48 29.34 61.89 -21.38
N GLU A 49 29.54 63.08 -20.81
CA GLU A 49 28.78 63.54 -19.64
C GLU A 49 27.28 63.67 -19.90
N ALA A 50 26.86 63.85 -21.15
CA ALA A 50 25.46 63.96 -21.52
C ALA A 50 24.74 62.57 -21.53
N ILE A 51 25.51 61.52 -21.73
CA ILE A 51 24.99 60.13 -21.71
C ILE A 51 25.10 59.54 -20.29
N ASP A 52 26.29 59.56 -19.69
CA ASP A 52 26.52 59.05 -18.33
C ASP A 52 27.79 59.76 -17.74
N PRO A 53 27.63 60.63 -16.74
CA PRO A 53 28.76 61.44 -16.19
C PRO A 53 29.72 60.59 -15.30
N GLU A 54 29.39 59.33 -14.97
CA GLU A 54 30.24 58.50 -14.12
C GLU A 54 30.88 57.33 -14.85
N ALA A 55 30.44 57.04 -16.07
CA ALA A 55 30.84 55.83 -16.80
C ALA A 55 31.78 56.10 -17.96
N TRP A 56 32.70 55.20 -18.19
CA TRP A 56 33.36 55.08 -19.50
C TRP A 56 32.42 54.24 -20.41
N ILE A 57 32.10 54.80 -21.57
CA ILE A 57 31.31 54.15 -22.61
C ILE A 57 32.25 53.38 -23.50
N LEU A 58 32.10 52.04 -23.51
CA LEU A 58 32.92 51.10 -24.25
C LEU A 58 32.09 50.52 -25.40
N VAL A 59 32.64 50.46 -26.59
CA VAL A 59 31.92 49.96 -27.78
C VAL A 59 32.83 49.05 -28.60
N GLY A 60 32.32 47.88 -28.97
CA GLY A 60 32.95 46.89 -29.83
C GLY A 60 33.87 45.91 -29.08
N ASN A 61 33.56 44.64 -29.18
CA ASN A 61 34.34 43.52 -28.63
C ASN A 61 34.80 43.73 -27.18
N VAL A 62 33.91 44.24 -26.33
CA VAL A 62 34.25 44.58 -24.94
C VAL A 62 34.52 43.33 -24.14
N SER A 63 35.62 43.29 -23.42
CA SER A 63 35.93 42.19 -22.51
C SER A 63 36.49 42.67 -21.18
N PHE A 64 36.01 42.03 -20.10
CA PHE A 64 36.45 42.25 -18.73
C PHE A 64 36.97 40.96 -18.11
N ARG A 65 37.81 41.12 -17.08
CA ARG A 65 38.25 40.03 -16.20
C ARG A 65 38.13 40.43 -14.74
N ARG A 66 37.66 39.48 -13.94
CA ARG A 66 37.74 39.55 -12.49
C ARG A 66 38.04 38.17 -11.90
N ASP A 67 39.19 38.01 -11.29
CA ASP A 67 39.70 36.72 -10.80
C ASP A 67 39.73 35.65 -11.93
N SER A 68 38.99 34.58 -11.77
CA SER A 68 38.79 33.51 -12.77
C SER A 68 37.62 33.74 -13.73
N MET A 69 36.88 34.85 -13.59
CA MET A 69 35.76 35.18 -14.44
C MET A 69 36.18 36.06 -15.61
N TYR A 70 35.71 35.68 -16.78
CA TYR A 70 35.78 36.50 -18.00
C TYR A 70 34.38 36.90 -18.43
N MET A 71 34.25 38.08 -19.01
CA MET A 71 33.02 38.59 -19.56
C MET A 71 33.23 39.26 -20.89
N PHE A 72 32.26 39.06 -21.78
CA PHE A 72 32.28 39.57 -23.16
C PHE A 72 30.92 40.20 -23.47
N CYS A 73 30.87 41.30 -24.20
CA CYS A 73 29.65 41.95 -24.68
C CYS A 73 29.95 42.89 -25.89
N ASP A 74 28.89 43.35 -26.53
CA ASP A 74 29.05 44.29 -27.66
C ASP A 74 29.37 45.70 -27.20
N SER A 75 28.79 46.17 -26.09
CA SER A 75 29.06 47.49 -25.51
C SER A 75 28.87 47.48 -24.00
N ALA A 76 29.49 48.42 -23.29
CA ALA A 76 29.37 48.52 -21.86
C ALA A 76 29.49 49.94 -21.34
N HIS A 77 28.84 50.23 -20.20
CA HIS A 77 29.12 51.37 -19.35
C HIS A 77 29.96 50.91 -18.16
N TYR A 78 31.21 51.36 -18.07
CA TYR A 78 32.17 50.93 -17.04
C TYR A 78 32.35 52.00 -15.96
N TYR A 79 31.98 51.67 -14.72
CA TYR A 79 32.06 52.53 -13.53
C TYR A 79 33.30 52.16 -12.71
N GLN A 80 34.46 52.60 -13.10
CA GLN A 80 35.72 52.20 -12.48
C GLN A 80 35.76 52.49 -10.95
N LYS A 81 35.21 53.64 -10.51
CA LYS A 81 35.16 54.03 -9.10
C LYS A 81 34.27 53.12 -8.26
N ARG A 82 33.17 52.61 -8.85
CA ARG A 82 32.22 51.72 -8.20
C ARG A 82 32.59 50.24 -8.40
N ASN A 83 33.62 49.93 -9.15
CA ASN A 83 34.03 48.58 -9.52
C ASN A 83 32.88 47.77 -10.16
N SER A 84 32.04 48.40 -10.97
CA SER A 84 30.85 47.84 -11.59
C SER A 84 30.76 48.20 -13.06
N PHE A 85 29.89 47.53 -13.80
CA PHE A 85 29.61 47.82 -15.20
C PHE A 85 28.22 47.34 -15.62
N LEU A 86 27.66 48.01 -16.62
CA LEU A 86 26.49 47.56 -17.37
C LEU A 86 26.96 47.05 -18.72
N ALA A 87 26.55 45.84 -19.12
CA ALA A 87 26.90 45.24 -20.40
C ALA A 87 25.66 45.09 -21.28
N PHE A 88 25.79 45.34 -22.57
CA PHE A 88 24.70 45.31 -23.53
C PHE A 88 25.09 44.52 -24.78
N GLY A 89 24.19 43.66 -25.23
CA GLY A 89 24.29 42.86 -26.45
C GLY A 89 25.28 41.68 -26.32
N ASN A 90 24.84 40.51 -26.72
CA ASN A 90 25.61 39.28 -26.75
C ASN A 90 26.46 39.04 -25.49
N VAL A 91 25.86 39.32 -24.32
CA VAL A 91 26.57 39.17 -23.05
C VAL A 91 26.89 37.69 -22.79
N ARG A 92 28.16 37.44 -22.48
CA ARG A 92 28.66 36.10 -22.10
C ARG A 92 29.60 36.21 -20.91
N MET A 93 29.28 35.55 -19.82
CA MET A 93 30.13 35.40 -18.66
C MET A 93 30.61 33.95 -18.54
N GLU A 94 31.90 33.79 -18.32
CA GLU A 94 32.56 32.47 -18.15
C GLU A 94 33.23 32.42 -16.78
N GLN A 95 33.03 31.33 -16.05
CA GLN A 95 33.69 31.05 -14.78
C GLN A 95 34.27 29.65 -14.79
N GLY A 96 35.59 29.53 -14.85
CA GLY A 96 36.27 28.26 -15.13
C GLY A 96 35.90 27.69 -16.50
N ASP A 97 35.97 26.37 -16.63
CA ASP A 97 35.78 25.69 -17.92
C ASP A 97 34.37 25.09 -18.07
N THR A 98 33.48 25.23 -17.07
CA THR A 98 32.20 24.53 -17.02
C THR A 98 30.99 25.42 -16.85
N LEU A 99 31.13 26.61 -16.31
CA LEU A 99 30.02 27.54 -16.06
C LEU A 99 30.02 28.69 -17.08
N PHE A 100 28.92 28.76 -17.82
CA PHE A 100 28.68 29.84 -18.80
C PHE A 100 27.32 30.47 -18.52
N LEU A 101 27.26 31.82 -18.55
CA LEU A 101 26.04 32.60 -18.40
C LEU A 101 25.89 33.56 -19.56
N TYR A 102 24.80 33.49 -20.28
CA TYR A 102 24.45 34.28 -21.44
C TYR A 102 23.24 35.18 -21.17
N GLY A 103 23.10 36.26 -21.89
CA GLY A 103 21.95 37.15 -21.89
C GLY A 103 22.12 38.36 -22.79
N ASP A 104 21.12 39.23 -22.89
CA ASP A 104 21.19 40.44 -23.71
C ASP A 104 21.65 41.67 -22.90
N TYR A 105 21.41 41.63 -21.58
CA TYR A 105 21.77 42.69 -20.65
C TYR A 105 22.36 42.12 -19.37
N LEU A 106 23.36 42.81 -18.81
CA LEU A 106 23.93 42.47 -17.52
C LEU A 106 24.26 43.70 -16.72
N ASP A 107 23.83 43.78 -15.48
CA ASP A 107 24.30 44.67 -14.43
C ASP A 107 25.20 43.90 -13.46
N PHE A 108 26.49 44.20 -13.46
CA PHE A 108 27.45 43.59 -12.56
C PHE A 108 27.87 44.57 -11.46
N ASP A 109 27.54 44.24 -10.22
CA ASP A 109 27.98 44.92 -9.02
C ASP A 109 29.23 44.25 -8.42
N GLY A 110 30.38 44.88 -8.58
CA GLY A 110 31.64 44.35 -8.07
C GLY A 110 31.83 44.50 -6.58
N VAL A 111 30.97 45.21 -5.84
CA VAL A 111 30.99 45.28 -4.38
C VAL A 111 30.28 44.08 -3.78
N THR A 112 29.08 43.81 -4.23
CA THR A 112 28.28 42.65 -3.78
C THR A 112 28.66 41.35 -4.50
N ASN A 113 29.33 41.43 -5.65
CA ASN A 113 29.72 40.35 -6.53
C ASN A 113 28.51 39.60 -7.15
N VAL A 114 27.44 40.35 -7.43
CA VAL A 114 26.21 39.87 -8.04
C VAL A 114 26.14 40.31 -9.50
N ALA A 115 25.80 39.36 -10.37
CA ALA A 115 25.51 39.57 -11.79
C ALA A 115 24.00 39.45 -12.03
N ARG A 116 23.33 40.57 -12.42
CA ARG A 116 21.90 40.58 -12.76
C ARG A 116 21.76 40.51 -14.27
N VAL A 117 21.37 39.38 -14.79
CA VAL A 117 21.25 39.12 -16.24
C VAL A 117 19.77 39.13 -16.63
N ARG A 118 19.49 39.75 -17.79
CA ARG A 118 18.12 39.93 -18.28
C ARG A 118 18.03 39.63 -19.76
N ASN A 119 16.87 39.16 -20.16
CA ASN A 119 16.46 38.79 -21.51
C ASN A 119 17.30 37.67 -22.12
N ASN A 120 16.63 36.61 -22.57
CA ASN A 120 17.24 35.44 -23.19
C ASN A 120 18.37 34.82 -22.33
N VAL A 121 18.15 34.77 -21.02
CA VAL A 121 19.17 34.31 -20.07
C VAL A 121 19.31 32.78 -20.17
N ARG A 122 20.58 32.35 -20.26
CA ARG A 122 20.93 30.94 -20.33
C ARG A 122 22.15 30.66 -19.47
N LEU A 123 21.95 29.91 -18.37
CA LEU A 123 23.04 29.42 -17.53
C LEU A 123 23.33 27.98 -17.88
N ILE A 124 24.60 27.69 -18.21
CA ILE A 124 25.07 26.34 -18.53
C ILE A 124 26.08 25.91 -17.46
N ASP A 125 25.84 24.80 -16.82
CA ASP A 125 26.78 24.13 -15.91
C ASP A 125 26.92 22.66 -16.31
N LYS A 126 28.00 22.35 -17.01
CA LYS A 126 28.26 21.00 -17.59
C LYS A 126 27.11 20.55 -18.49
N ASP A 127 26.33 19.57 -18.00
CA ASP A 127 25.20 18.94 -18.69
C ASP A 127 23.84 19.59 -18.40
N ILE A 128 23.81 20.60 -17.53
CA ILE A 128 22.61 21.32 -17.13
C ILE A 128 22.48 22.63 -17.89
N VAL A 129 21.29 22.94 -18.34
CA VAL A 129 20.95 24.22 -18.95
C VAL A 129 19.73 24.81 -18.26
N LEU A 130 19.86 25.97 -17.65
CA LEU A 130 18.76 26.76 -17.10
C LEU A 130 18.45 27.93 -18.02
N GLU A 131 17.25 28.05 -18.52
CA GLU A 131 16.75 29.14 -19.36
C GLU A 131 15.69 29.94 -18.61
N THR A 132 15.78 31.29 -18.69
CA THR A 132 14.83 32.24 -18.06
C THR A 132 14.97 33.61 -18.69
N ASP A 133 14.09 34.54 -18.36
CA ASP A 133 14.25 35.94 -18.77
C ASP A 133 14.94 36.82 -17.72
N SER A 134 14.99 36.35 -16.46
CA SER A 134 15.59 37.12 -15.34
C SER A 134 16.36 36.21 -14.40
N LEU A 135 17.67 36.42 -14.28
CA LEU A 135 18.55 35.68 -13.37
C LEU A 135 19.46 36.65 -12.59
N ASP A 136 19.50 36.52 -11.29
CA ASP A 136 20.48 37.14 -10.41
C ASP A 136 21.48 36.09 -9.92
N TYR A 137 22.74 36.19 -10.35
CA TYR A 137 23.79 35.23 -9.99
C TYR A 137 24.73 35.81 -8.93
N ASP A 138 24.64 35.27 -7.70
CA ASP A 138 25.56 35.58 -6.59
C ASP A 138 26.81 34.71 -6.69
N ARG A 139 27.91 35.31 -7.13
CA ARG A 139 29.18 34.61 -7.29
C ARG A 139 29.86 34.21 -5.96
N ASN A 140 29.52 34.84 -4.85
CA ASN A 140 30.08 34.46 -3.55
C ASN A 140 29.50 33.13 -3.05
N ARG A 141 28.27 32.83 -3.46
CA ARG A 141 27.53 31.60 -3.09
C ARG A 141 27.41 30.59 -4.24
N ASN A 142 27.88 30.97 -5.43
CA ASN A 142 27.67 30.25 -6.67
C ASN A 142 26.19 29.83 -6.89
N LEU A 143 25.27 30.81 -6.66
CA LEU A 143 23.84 30.61 -6.60
C LEU A 143 23.13 31.55 -7.59
N GLY A 144 22.39 30.99 -8.52
CA GLY A 144 21.56 31.73 -9.47
C GLY A 144 20.10 31.70 -9.06
N TYR A 145 19.46 32.86 -8.90
CA TYR A 145 18.03 33.02 -8.62
C TYR A 145 17.30 33.44 -9.88
N PHE A 146 16.24 32.75 -10.25
CA PHE A 146 15.32 33.15 -11.32
C PHE A 146 13.92 33.45 -10.77
N PHE A 147 13.18 34.38 -11.38
CA PHE A 147 11.91 34.86 -10.87
C PHE A 147 10.92 35.32 -11.95
N GLU A 148 11.07 34.87 -13.15
CA GLU A 148 10.13 35.09 -14.26
C GLU A 148 10.09 33.87 -15.14
N TYR A 149 9.62 32.73 -14.59
CA TYR A 149 9.57 31.46 -15.28
C TYR A 149 10.94 30.90 -15.71
N GLY A 150 11.33 29.80 -15.14
CA GLY A 150 12.59 29.12 -15.46
C GLY A 150 12.36 27.71 -15.97
N VAL A 151 13.20 27.28 -16.91
CA VAL A 151 13.23 25.94 -17.45
C VAL A 151 14.62 25.35 -17.28
N LEU A 152 14.74 24.28 -16.51
CA LEU A 152 16.00 23.56 -16.35
C LEU A 152 15.93 22.24 -17.14
N TYR A 153 16.83 22.09 -18.06
CA TYR A 153 17.02 20.89 -18.85
C TYR A 153 18.09 20.02 -18.22
N ASP A 154 17.72 18.79 -17.96
CA ASP A 154 18.60 17.72 -17.48
C ASP A 154 18.49 16.50 -18.41
N SER A 155 19.47 15.62 -18.38
CA SER A 155 19.52 14.37 -19.16
C SER A 155 18.34 13.41 -18.88
N THR A 156 17.68 13.55 -17.73
CA THR A 156 16.59 12.66 -17.28
C THR A 156 15.20 13.29 -17.33
N GLY A 157 15.11 14.62 -17.51
CA GLY A 157 13.84 15.32 -17.56
C GLY A 157 13.99 16.83 -17.69
N VAL A 158 12.85 17.50 -17.76
CA VAL A 158 12.74 18.96 -17.83
C VAL A 158 11.95 19.44 -16.63
N LEU A 159 12.53 20.41 -15.89
CA LEU A 159 11.88 21.07 -14.76
C LEU A 159 11.45 22.49 -15.14
N ARG A 160 10.28 22.89 -14.66
CA ARG A 160 9.74 24.26 -14.88
C ARG A 160 9.13 24.78 -13.60
N SER A 161 9.23 26.09 -13.35
CA SER A 161 8.51 26.79 -12.29
C SER A 161 8.53 28.29 -12.52
N TYR A 162 7.74 29.04 -11.75
CA TYR A 162 7.80 30.51 -11.81
C TYR A 162 9.01 31.07 -11.09
N TYR A 163 9.43 30.49 -9.98
CA TYR A 163 10.55 30.92 -9.16
C TYR A 163 11.47 29.76 -8.84
N GLY A 164 12.73 30.08 -8.60
CA GLY A 164 13.66 29.07 -8.11
C GLY A 164 15.09 29.57 -8.04
N ASP A 165 15.93 28.65 -7.62
CA ASP A 165 17.38 28.88 -7.61
C ASP A 165 18.14 27.62 -8.03
N TYR A 166 19.38 27.81 -8.46
CA TYR A 166 20.32 26.75 -8.77
C TYR A 166 21.68 27.03 -8.15
N ASN A 167 22.14 26.16 -7.28
CA ASN A 167 23.46 26.22 -6.68
C ASN A 167 24.44 25.34 -7.47
N VAL A 168 25.43 25.97 -8.09
CA VAL A 168 26.43 25.32 -8.95
C VAL A 168 27.34 24.37 -8.15
N ASP A 169 27.72 24.74 -6.90
CA ASP A 169 28.62 23.94 -6.08
C ASP A 169 27.99 22.66 -5.59
N THR A 170 26.75 22.74 -5.09
CA THR A 170 26.00 21.59 -4.57
C THR A 170 25.22 20.86 -5.64
N ARG A 171 25.09 21.46 -6.83
CA ARG A 171 24.29 20.99 -7.96
C ARG A 171 22.84 20.71 -7.56
N THR A 172 22.31 21.56 -6.68
CA THR A 172 20.94 21.49 -6.19
C THR A 172 20.14 22.68 -6.68
N ALA A 173 19.00 22.42 -7.28
CA ALA A 173 18.00 23.41 -7.65
C ALA A 173 16.81 23.34 -6.70
N VAL A 174 16.22 24.50 -6.43
CA VAL A 174 14.92 24.64 -5.75
C VAL A 174 13.95 25.25 -6.74
N PHE A 175 12.80 24.62 -6.90
CA PHE A 175 11.73 25.08 -7.77
C PHE A 175 10.50 25.39 -6.92
N LEU A 176 9.87 26.52 -7.16
CA LEU A 176 8.77 27.06 -6.38
C LEU A 176 7.68 27.58 -7.32
N ASP A 177 6.45 27.34 -6.94
CA ASP A 177 5.24 27.79 -7.62
C ASP A 177 5.05 27.16 -9.01
N ASP A 178 3.99 26.36 -9.13
CA ASP A 178 3.60 25.60 -10.33
C ASP A 178 4.75 24.75 -10.92
N VAL A 179 5.34 23.95 -10.06
CA VAL A 179 6.50 23.12 -10.44
C VAL A 179 6.08 21.93 -11.27
N THR A 180 6.71 21.77 -12.42
CA THR A 180 6.55 20.62 -13.31
C THR A 180 7.89 19.94 -13.53
N LEU A 181 7.96 18.62 -13.30
CA LEU A 181 9.10 17.78 -13.68
C LEU A 181 8.61 16.65 -14.58
N GLU A 182 9.06 16.63 -15.82
CA GLU A 182 8.52 15.69 -16.81
C GLU A 182 9.56 15.08 -17.74
N ASN A 183 9.21 13.92 -18.28
CA ASN A 183 9.79 13.32 -19.48
C ASN A 183 8.75 12.42 -20.18
N SER A 184 9.16 11.65 -21.19
CA SER A 184 8.24 10.75 -21.93
C SER A 184 7.60 9.63 -21.11
N LYS A 185 8.00 9.41 -19.84
CA LYS A 185 7.59 8.27 -19.01
C LYS A 185 6.87 8.67 -17.72
N PHE A 186 7.03 9.90 -17.29
CA PHE A 186 6.37 10.41 -16.08
C PHE A 186 6.15 11.92 -16.16
N LEU A 187 5.18 12.37 -15.38
CA LEU A 187 4.88 13.78 -15.11
C LEU A 187 4.71 13.94 -13.59
N LEU A 188 5.43 14.90 -13.00
CA LEU A 188 5.31 15.27 -11.60
C LEU A 188 4.90 16.74 -11.52
N LEU A 189 3.85 17.03 -10.75
CA LEU A 189 3.29 18.35 -10.49
C LEU A 189 3.39 18.64 -8.99
N SER A 190 3.97 19.76 -8.59
CA SER A 190 4.22 20.11 -7.19
C SER A 190 4.19 21.61 -6.98
N ASP A 191 3.99 22.06 -5.74
CA ASP A 191 4.19 23.47 -5.38
C ASP A 191 5.67 23.78 -5.12
N THR A 192 6.39 22.82 -4.55
CA THR A 192 7.80 22.98 -4.17
C THR A 192 8.57 21.69 -4.41
N LEU A 193 9.71 21.80 -5.12
CA LEU A 193 10.57 20.66 -5.42
C LEU A 193 12.04 21.03 -5.25
N TYR A 194 12.79 20.20 -4.52
CA TYR A 194 14.25 20.25 -4.52
C TYR A 194 14.78 19.20 -5.47
N TYR A 195 15.69 19.56 -6.36
CA TYR A 195 16.24 18.63 -7.33
C TYR A 195 17.77 18.65 -7.30
N ASN A 196 18.38 17.51 -7.08
CA ASN A 196 19.83 17.37 -7.20
C ASN A 196 20.20 16.78 -8.55
N THR A 197 20.91 17.56 -9.35
CA THR A 197 21.23 17.24 -10.75
C THR A 197 22.32 16.16 -10.90
N ASP A 198 23.12 15.87 -9.87
CA ASP A 198 24.10 14.77 -9.88
C ASP A 198 23.45 13.43 -9.52
N SER A 199 22.74 13.37 -8.40
CA SER A 199 22.07 12.16 -7.94
C SER A 199 20.78 11.86 -8.70
N LYS A 200 20.26 12.82 -9.46
CA LYS A 200 18.98 12.75 -10.19
C LYS A 200 17.78 12.53 -9.25
N VAL A 201 17.87 13.04 -8.03
CA VAL A 201 16.84 12.89 -7.00
C VAL A 201 16.03 14.18 -6.88
N ALA A 202 14.73 14.08 -7.09
CA ALA A 202 13.73 15.06 -6.73
C ALA A 202 13.24 14.77 -5.31
N THR A 203 13.30 15.76 -4.42
CA THR A 203 12.75 15.69 -3.07
C THR A 203 11.44 16.46 -3.03
N ILE A 204 10.39 15.74 -2.67
CA ILE A 204 9.01 16.25 -2.60
C ILE A 204 8.82 16.93 -1.25
N VAL A 205 8.34 18.18 -1.29
CA VAL A 205 8.02 18.99 -0.10
C VAL A 205 6.70 19.71 -0.34
N GLY A 206 5.61 19.14 0.16
CA GLY A 206 4.25 19.62 -0.06
C GLY A 206 3.47 18.82 -1.09
N PRO A 207 2.20 19.19 -1.35
CA PRO A 207 1.29 18.46 -2.23
C PRO A 207 1.89 18.20 -3.61
N THR A 208 2.01 16.94 -3.97
CA THR A 208 2.63 16.51 -5.23
C THR A 208 1.84 15.37 -5.86
N ASN A 209 1.51 15.51 -7.14
CA ASN A 209 0.95 14.46 -7.96
C ASN A 209 1.99 13.97 -8.96
N MET A 210 2.16 12.66 -9.06
CA MET A 210 3.01 12.02 -10.05
C MET A 210 2.19 11.07 -10.92
N TYR A 211 2.32 11.18 -12.23
CA TYR A 211 1.64 10.35 -13.22
C TYR A 211 2.65 9.46 -13.94
N THR A 212 2.40 8.17 -13.98
CA THR A 212 3.23 7.19 -14.69
C THR A 212 2.36 6.08 -15.28
N GLY A 213 2.28 5.99 -16.61
CA GLY A 213 1.32 5.10 -17.26
C GLY A 213 -0.12 5.41 -16.86
N SER A 214 -0.83 4.41 -16.32
CA SER A 214 -2.20 4.54 -15.78
C SER A 214 -2.21 4.81 -14.26
N THR A 215 -1.05 4.91 -13.61
CA THR A 215 -0.95 5.08 -12.17
C THR A 215 -0.74 6.55 -11.82
N GLU A 216 -1.59 7.06 -10.95
CA GLU A 216 -1.45 8.37 -10.29
C GLU A 216 -1.01 8.16 -8.85
N VAL A 217 -0.03 8.96 -8.41
CA VAL A 217 0.52 8.91 -7.06
C VAL A 217 0.41 10.28 -6.44
N TYR A 218 -0.21 10.36 -5.26
CA TYR A 218 -0.23 11.56 -4.45
C TYR A 218 0.66 11.38 -3.21
N SER A 219 1.46 12.39 -2.89
CA SER A 219 2.23 12.44 -1.65
C SER A 219 2.60 13.86 -1.26
N ASP A 220 2.61 14.16 0.04
CA ASP A 220 3.10 15.43 0.59
C ASP A 220 4.60 15.41 0.85
N ARG A 221 5.19 14.21 0.95
CA ARG A 221 6.61 14.03 1.24
C ARG A 221 7.19 12.78 0.61
N GLY A 222 8.43 12.91 0.14
CA GLY A 222 9.13 11.76 -0.41
C GLY A 222 10.31 12.15 -1.27
N THR A 223 10.80 11.17 -2.00
CA THR A 223 11.85 11.35 -3.01
C THR A 223 11.51 10.56 -4.26
N PHE A 224 11.87 11.09 -5.41
CA PHE A 224 11.78 10.41 -6.70
C PHE A 224 13.11 10.52 -7.44
N ASN A 225 13.71 9.40 -7.78
CA ASN A 225 14.91 9.37 -8.62
C ASN A 225 14.52 9.25 -10.09
N THR A 226 14.79 10.30 -10.87
CA THR A 226 14.37 10.40 -12.29
C THR A 226 15.12 9.43 -13.21
N ALA A 227 16.34 9.01 -12.84
CA ALA A 227 17.15 8.08 -13.61
C ALA A 227 16.76 6.62 -13.38
N THR A 228 16.62 6.22 -12.10
CA THR A 228 16.25 4.84 -11.72
C THR A 228 14.74 4.62 -11.71
N ARG A 229 13.97 5.71 -11.63
CA ARG A 229 12.50 5.73 -11.54
C ARG A 229 11.97 5.08 -10.25
N HIS A 230 12.73 5.19 -9.16
CA HIS A 230 12.30 4.78 -7.84
C HIS A 230 11.72 5.95 -7.06
N ALA A 231 10.54 5.77 -6.49
CA ALA A 231 9.91 6.67 -5.54
C ALA A 231 9.94 6.08 -4.13
N THR A 232 10.21 6.91 -3.14
CA THR A 232 10.02 6.62 -1.72
C THR A 232 9.11 7.69 -1.15
N LEU A 233 7.90 7.31 -0.78
CA LEU A 233 6.84 8.21 -0.39
C LEU A 233 6.46 7.96 1.06
N VAL A 234 6.20 9.01 1.83
CA VAL A 234 5.91 8.94 3.27
C VAL A 234 4.75 9.89 3.62
N GLU A 235 4.27 9.82 4.88
CA GLU A 235 3.17 10.66 5.37
C GLU A 235 1.83 10.40 4.66
N ARG A 236 1.47 9.10 4.58
CA ARG A 236 0.21 8.62 4.01
C ARG A 236 0.03 8.88 2.51
N PRO A 237 1.01 8.51 1.69
CA PRO A 237 0.86 8.56 0.25
C PRO A 237 -0.33 7.72 -0.23
N VAL A 238 -0.84 8.07 -1.41
CA VAL A 238 -1.92 7.34 -2.06
C VAL A 238 -1.51 6.99 -3.49
N LEU A 239 -1.64 5.72 -3.87
CA LEU A 239 -1.57 5.27 -5.25
C LEU A 239 -2.99 5.07 -5.78
N TYR A 240 -3.28 5.59 -6.94
CA TYR A 240 -4.51 5.35 -7.71
C TYR A 240 -4.14 4.65 -9.01
N ASN A 241 -4.82 3.53 -9.30
CA ASN A 241 -4.73 2.86 -10.57
C ASN A 241 -6.14 2.41 -10.98
N ASP A 242 -6.74 3.12 -11.93
CA ASP A 242 -8.13 2.96 -12.36
C ASP A 242 -9.11 3.01 -11.16
N ASN A 243 -9.67 1.85 -10.79
CA ASN A 243 -10.66 1.70 -9.72
C ASN A 243 -10.06 1.18 -8.40
N ARG A 244 -8.74 1.14 -8.31
CA ARG A 244 -8.00 0.66 -7.14
C ARG A 244 -7.21 1.78 -6.52
N ASN A 245 -7.21 1.82 -5.21
CA ASN A 245 -6.36 2.72 -4.46
C ASN A 245 -5.64 2.00 -3.33
N VAL A 246 -4.45 2.49 -3.03
CA VAL A 246 -3.61 2.02 -1.93
C VAL A 246 -3.16 3.21 -1.13
N THR A 247 -3.37 3.17 0.18
CA THR A 247 -2.79 4.13 1.13
C THR A 247 -2.08 3.40 2.26
N ALA A 248 -1.02 4.01 2.79
CA ALA A 248 -0.20 3.44 3.86
C ALA A 248 0.61 4.53 4.56
N ASP A 249 1.41 4.18 5.56
CA ASP A 249 2.33 5.12 6.18
C ASP A 249 3.50 5.47 5.24
N SER A 250 3.97 4.49 4.46
CA SER A 250 4.98 4.71 3.42
C SER A 250 4.85 3.72 2.26
N ILE A 251 5.26 4.17 1.06
CA ILE A 251 5.27 3.39 -0.17
C ILE A 251 6.62 3.54 -0.85
N PHE A 252 7.25 2.43 -1.15
CA PHE A 252 8.36 2.33 -2.09
C PHE A 252 7.84 1.84 -3.43
N TYR A 253 8.04 2.63 -4.51
CA TYR A 253 7.50 2.33 -5.82
C TYR A 253 8.59 2.34 -6.89
N ASP A 254 8.83 1.19 -7.52
CA ASP A 254 9.66 1.05 -8.72
C ASP A 254 8.80 1.19 -9.97
N THR A 255 8.67 2.43 -10.47
CA THR A 255 7.83 2.71 -11.65
C THR A 255 8.40 2.13 -12.94
N ALA A 256 9.68 1.70 -12.95
CA ALA A 256 10.30 1.08 -14.10
C ALA A 256 9.90 -0.39 -14.26
N LYS A 257 9.73 -1.08 -13.12
CA LYS A 257 9.36 -2.49 -13.07
C LYS A 257 7.89 -2.73 -12.76
N GLY A 258 7.16 -1.70 -12.30
CA GLY A 258 5.75 -1.79 -11.96
C GLY A 258 5.47 -2.61 -10.71
N TYR A 259 6.25 -2.41 -9.65
CA TYR A 259 5.94 -3.00 -8.34
C TYR A 259 6.07 -1.98 -7.21
N SER A 260 5.32 -2.22 -6.14
CA SER A 260 5.37 -1.42 -4.91
C SER A 260 5.53 -2.29 -3.68
N GLU A 261 6.36 -1.82 -2.74
CA GLU A 261 6.39 -2.29 -1.36
C GLU A 261 5.74 -1.24 -0.47
N VAL A 262 4.80 -1.68 0.35
CA VAL A 262 3.91 -0.81 1.11
C VAL A 262 3.99 -1.16 2.59
N PHE A 263 4.13 -0.16 3.47
CA PHE A 263 4.41 -0.37 4.88
C PHE A 263 3.50 0.47 5.77
N GLY A 264 2.96 -0.16 6.80
CA GLY A 264 2.20 0.44 7.89
C GLY A 264 0.79 0.88 7.52
N ASN A 265 -0.20 0.50 8.32
CA ASN A 265 -1.61 0.93 8.20
C ASN A 265 -2.19 0.84 6.79
N ILE A 266 -1.88 -0.26 6.09
CA ILE A 266 -2.23 -0.43 4.68
C ILE A 266 -3.73 -0.56 4.50
N VAL A 267 -4.27 0.17 3.53
CA VAL A 267 -5.62 0.00 3.01
C VAL A 267 -5.57 -0.02 1.49
N TYR A 268 -5.77 -1.20 0.92
CA TYR A 268 -5.99 -1.40 -0.51
C TYR A 268 -7.48 -1.57 -0.77
N THR A 269 -8.06 -0.84 -1.70
CA THR A 269 -9.48 -0.91 -2.05
C THR A 269 -9.64 -1.12 -3.55
N ASP A 270 -10.46 -2.10 -3.94
CA ASP A 270 -10.92 -2.32 -5.32
C ASP A 270 -12.43 -2.04 -5.37
N THR A 271 -12.81 -0.93 -6.00
CA THR A 271 -14.21 -0.47 -6.02
C THR A 271 -15.09 -1.24 -6.99
N ILE A 272 -14.53 -1.81 -8.06
CA ILE A 272 -15.26 -2.65 -9.01
C ILE A 272 -15.60 -3.99 -8.39
N ASN A 273 -14.60 -4.67 -7.82
CA ASN A 273 -14.80 -5.96 -7.20
C ASN A 273 -15.37 -5.85 -5.77
N ARG A 274 -15.54 -4.62 -5.27
CA ARG A 274 -16.13 -4.31 -3.96
C ARG A 274 -15.44 -5.06 -2.83
N ASN A 275 -14.12 -4.99 -2.81
CA ASN A 275 -13.30 -5.60 -1.78
C ASN A 275 -12.22 -4.67 -1.26
N MET A 276 -11.68 -4.99 -0.10
CA MET A 276 -10.61 -4.26 0.57
C MET A 276 -9.63 -5.24 1.20
N LEU A 277 -8.33 -4.90 1.16
CA LEU A 277 -7.28 -5.61 1.90
C LEU A 277 -6.61 -4.64 2.87
N THR A 278 -6.33 -5.09 4.07
CA THR A 278 -5.57 -4.31 5.07
C THR A 278 -4.45 -5.13 5.66
N GLY A 279 -3.40 -4.47 6.17
CA GLY A 279 -2.25 -5.12 6.79
C GLY A 279 -1.15 -4.14 7.17
N GLU A 280 0.01 -4.67 7.59
CA GLU A 280 1.18 -3.89 7.98
C GLU A 280 2.28 -3.89 6.90
N TYR A 281 2.30 -4.90 6.04
CA TYR A 281 3.18 -4.98 4.88
C TYR A 281 2.42 -5.53 3.68
N ALA A 282 2.60 -4.92 2.52
CA ALA A 282 2.10 -5.43 1.25
C ALA A 282 3.15 -5.31 0.14
N PHE A 283 3.07 -6.22 -0.81
CA PHE A 283 3.78 -6.18 -2.08
C PHE A 283 2.75 -6.22 -3.20
N LEU A 284 2.78 -5.23 -4.08
CA LEU A 284 1.92 -5.12 -5.24
C LEU A 284 2.75 -5.26 -6.51
N ASP A 285 2.32 -6.11 -7.42
CA ASP A 285 2.93 -6.30 -8.75
C ASP A 285 1.89 -5.93 -9.80
N GLU A 286 2.05 -4.77 -10.43
CA GLU A 286 1.13 -4.25 -11.45
C GLU A 286 1.19 -5.10 -12.74
N VAL A 287 2.38 -5.62 -13.06
CA VAL A 287 2.59 -6.42 -14.29
C VAL A 287 1.87 -7.76 -14.19
N ARG A 288 1.86 -8.38 -12.99
CA ARG A 288 1.18 -9.64 -12.73
C ARG A 288 -0.23 -9.48 -12.19
N ASP A 289 -0.67 -8.26 -11.95
CA ASP A 289 -1.92 -7.93 -11.27
C ASP A 289 -2.08 -8.79 -10.00
N SER A 290 -1.12 -8.68 -9.09
CA SER A 290 -1.10 -9.47 -7.87
C SER A 290 -0.77 -8.63 -6.64
N VAL A 291 -1.37 -9.01 -5.51
CA VAL A 291 -1.17 -8.38 -4.21
C VAL A 291 -0.87 -9.45 -3.17
N TYR A 292 0.15 -9.22 -2.35
CA TYR A 292 0.49 -9.98 -1.17
C TYR A 292 0.38 -9.09 0.05
N VAL A 293 -0.31 -9.55 1.10
CA VAL A 293 -0.47 -8.78 2.34
C VAL A 293 -0.17 -9.64 3.54
N THR A 294 0.52 -9.10 4.53
CA THR A 294 0.82 -9.74 5.82
C THR A 294 0.84 -8.73 6.98
N GLY A 295 1.04 -9.21 8.21
CA GLY A 295 0.98 -8.36 9.39
C GLY A 295 -0.45 -7.90 9.67
N ARG A 296 -1.22 -8.72 10.43
CA ARG A 296 -2.65 -8.51 10.68
C ARG A 296 -3.48 -8.41 9.37
N ALA A 297 -3.11 -9.19 8.36
CA ALA A 297 -3.78 -9.16 7.07
C ALA A 297 -5.27 -9.46 7.20
N MET A 298 -6.12 -8.63 6.58
CA MET A 298 -7.56 -8.81 6.55
C MET A 298 -8.10 -8.51 5.16
N ALA A 299 -8.90 -9.41 4.63
CA ALA A 299 -9.72 -9.17 3.44
C ALA A 299 -11.15 -8.85 3.87
N VAL A 300 -11.78 -7.88 3.21
CA VAL A 300 -13.19 -7.54 3.40
C VAL A 300 -13.87 -7.59 2.04
N ASP A 301 -14.88 -8.44 1.93
CA ASP A 301 -15.80 -8.45 0.79
C ASP A 301 -17.07 -7.72 1.18
N PHE A 302 -17.39 -6.65 0.45
CA PHE A 302 -18.62 -5.86 0.60
C PHE A 302 -19.46 -5.87 -0.69
N SER A 303 -19.27 -6.88 -1.53
CA SER A 303 -20.07 -7.09 -2.75
C SER A 303 -21.53 -7.41 -2.44
N GLN A 304 -21.78 -8.04 -1.29
CA GLN A 304 -23.08 -8.42 -0.80
C GLN A 304 -23.67 -7.37 0.16
N ARG A 305 -24.93 -7.57 0.59
CA ARG A 305 -25.60 -6.73 1.57
C ARG A 305 -24.88 -6.68 2.91
N ASP A 306 -24.35 -7.80 3.36
CA ASP A 306 -23.57 -7.92 4.59
C ASP A 306 -22.12 -8.25 4.22
N SER A 307 -21.18 -7.53 4.84
CA SER A 307 -19.75 -7.73 4.57
C SER A 307 -19.21 -8.99 5.22
N LEU A 308 -18.32 -9.66 4.51
CA LEU A 308 -17.51 -10.77 5.01
C LEU A 308 -16.09 -10.29 5.31
N PHE A 309 -15.64 -10.54 6.54
CA PHE A 309 -14.29 -10.20 7.01
C PHE A 309 -13.50 -11.51 7.17
N VAL A 310 -12.34 -11.59 6.54
CA VAL A 310 -11.44 -12.75 6.59
C VAL A 310 -10.06 -12.30 7.02
N HIS A 311 -9.55 -12.88 8.11
CA HIS A 311 -8.19 -12.67 8.58
C HIS A 311 -7.37 -13.96 8.47
N SER A 312 -6.09 -13.80 8.16
CA SER A 312 -5.08 -14.87 8.20
C SER A 312 -3.68 -14.26 8.40
N ASP A 313 -2.66 -15.09 8.60
CA ASP A 313 -1.29 -14.59 8.70
C ASP A 313 -0.83 -13.95 7.38
N THR A 314 -1.26 -14.50 6.23
CA THR A 314 -0.96 -13.96 4.90
C THR A 314 -2.14 -14.09 3.94
N ILE A 315 -2.35 -13.07 3.10
CA ILE A 315 -3.37 -13.05 2.05
C ILE A 315 -2.70 -12.73 0.71
N TRP A 316 -3.03 -13.53 -0.31
CA TRP A 316 -2.64 -13.31 -1.69
C TRP A 316 -3.88 -13.06 -2.55
N ALA A 317 -3.88 -12.02 -3.35
CA ALA A 317 -4.82 -11.84 -4.44
C ALA A 317 -4.04 -11.95 -5.75
N LEU A 318 -4.41 -12.89 -6.60
CA LEU A 318 -3.69 -13.25 -7.82
C LEU A 318 -4.64 -13.24 -9.01
N THR A 319 -4.27 -12.56 -10.07
CA THR A 319 -4.98 -12.58 -11.35
C THR A 319 -4.28 -13.52 -12.32
N TYR A 320 -5.06 -14.28 -13.05
CA TYR A 320 -4.59 -15.25 -14.03
C TYR A 320 -5.18 -14.95 -15.40
N ASN A 321 -4.47 -15.33 -16.46
CA ASN A 321 -4.88 -15.13 -17.85
C ASN A 321 -5.17 -13.65 -18.14
N LEU A 322 -4.28 -12.76 -17.70
CA LEU A 322 -4.32 -11.33 -18.03
C LEU A 322 -4.46 -11.15 -19.54
N ASP A 323 -5.19 -10.12 -19.95
CA ASP A 323 -5.42 -9.73 -21.34
C ASP A 323 -6.13 -10.80 -22.20
N THR A 324 -6.86 -11.72 -21.57
CA THR A 324 -7.66 -12.74 -22.25
C THR A 324 -9.11 -12.75 -21.78
N ASP A 325 -10.02 -13.28 -22.60
CA ASP A 325 -11.44 -13.48 -22.25
C ASP A 325 -11.64 -14.50 -21.11
N SER A 326 -10.61 -15.25 -20.73
CA SER A 326 -10.61 -16.23 -19.66
C SER A 326 -9.93 -15.75 -18.37
N LEU A 327 -9.86 -14.43 -18.17
CA LEU A 327 -9.34 -13.81 -16.94
C LEU A 327 -10.11 -14.30 -15.71
N TYR A 328 -9.38 -14.71 -14.68
CA TYR A 328 -9.96 -15.06 -13.38
C TYR A 328 -9.03 -14.70 -12.24
N ARG A 329 -9.58 -14.63 -11.03
CA ARG A 329 -8.86 -14.26 -9.81
C ARG A 329 -8.94 -15.35 -8.75
N LYS A 330 -7.85 -15.48 -7.97
CA LYS A 330 -7.81 -16.30 -6.76
C LYS A 330 -7.37 -15.47 -5.58
N VAL A 331 -8.13 -15.58 -4.50
CA VAL A 331 -7.70 -15.08 -3.18
C VAL A 331 -7.32 -16.29 -2.34
N LYS A 332 -6.10 -16.27 -1.80
CA LYS A 332 -5.55 -17.36 -0.97
C LYS A 332 -5.17 -16.79 0.38
N SER A 333 -5.76 -17.34 1.43
CA SER A 333 -5.49 -16.99 2.82
C SER A 333 -4.83 -18.18 3.52
N TYR A 334 -3.68 -17.96 4.14
CA TYR A 334 -2.88 -19.02 4.74
C TYR A 334 -2.63 -18.77 6.21
N ASN A 335 -2.71 -19.85 6.96
CA ASN A 335 -2.48 -19.99 8.38
C ASN A 335 -3.50 -19.23 9.25
N LYS A 336 -4.14 -19.98 10.13
CA LYS A 336 -5.06 -19.47 11.16
C LYS A 336 -6.17 -18.58 10.57
N VAL A 337 -6.80 -19.04 9.50
CA VAL A 337 -7.89 -18.31 8.85
C VAL A 337 -9.10 -18.22 9.77
N ARG A 338 -9.62 -17.01 9.94
CA ARG A 338 -10.85 -16.71 10.66
C ARG A 338 -11.72 -15.79 9.83
N ALA A 339 -12.95 -16.19 9.64
CA ALA A 339 -13.94 -15.41 8.90
C ALA A 339 -15.10 -15.03 9.80
N TRP A 340 -15.59 -13.81 9.62
CA TRP A 340 -16.77 -13.30 10.30
C TRP A 340 -17.68 -12.56 9.33
N GLY A 341 -18.93 -12.95 9.28
CA GLY A 341 -20.06 -12.26 8.68
C GLY A 341 -21.23 -12.30 9.66
N ARG A 342 -22.27 -11.52 9.42
CA ARG A 342 -23.41 -11.41 10.34
C ARG A 342 -24.04 -12.77 10.66
N ASN A 343 -24.23 -13.60 9.65
CA ASN A 343 -24.93 -14.88 9.76
C ASN A 343 -24.00 -16.09 9.63
N MET A 344 -22.72 -15.89 9.33
CA MET A 344 -21.77 -16.98 9.10
C MET A 344 -20.42 -16.64 9.70
N GLN A 345 -19.84 -17.59 10.43
CA GLN A 345 -18.46 -17.54 10.92
C GLN A 345 -17.74 -18.81 10.49
N ALA A 346 -16.43 -18.69 10.32
CA ALA A 346 -15.61 -19.85 10.00
C ALA A 346 -14.20 -19.76 10.59
N VAL A 347 -13.62 -20.92 10.85
CA VAL A 347 -12.22 -21.08 11.25
C VAL A 347 -11.64 -22.25 10.46
N CYS A 348 -10.48 -22.07 9.83
CA CYS A 348 -9.73 -23.13 9.15
C CYS A 348 -8.23 -22.80 9.13
N ASP A 349 -7.42 -23.71 8.61
CA ASP A 349 -6.00 -23.43 8.40
C ASP A 349 -5.77 -22.55 7.17
N SER A 350 -6.39 -22.92 6.06
CA SER A 350 -6.23 -22.23 4.78
C SER A 350 -7.56 -22.12 4.03
N LEU A 351 -7.71 -21.02 3.28
CA LEU A 351 -8.88 -20.74 2.47
C LEU A 351 -8.45 -20.28 1.07
N VAL A 352 -9.10 -20.78 0.04
CA VAL A 352 -8.91 -20.37 -1.35
C VAL A 352 -10.26 -20.03 -1.96
N PHE A 353 -10.41 -18.80 -2.44
CA PHE A 353 -11.51 -18.40 -3.32
C PHE A 353 -11.04 -18.42 -4.78
N ASP A 354 -11.81 -19.06 -5.67
CA ASP A 354 -11.57 -19.08 -7.12
C ASP A 354 -12.78 -18.47 -7.85
N SER A 355 -12.54 -17.37 -8.59
CA SER A 355 -13.63 -16.65 -9.24
C SER A 355 -14.17 -17.34 -10.50
N ARG A 356 -13.53 -18.41 -11.01
CA ARG A 356 -14.00 -19.14 -12.20
C ARG A 356 -15.30 -19.89 -11.96
N ASP A 357 -15.36 -20.54 -10.82
CA ASP A 357 -16.50 -21.34 -10.37
C ASP A 357 -17.19 -20.73 -9.15
N THR A 358 -16.76 -19.53 -8.75
CA THR A 358 -17.25 -18.81 -7.58
C THR A 358 -17.23 -19.67 -6.31
N CYS A 359 -16.16 -20.49 -6.19
CA CYS A 359 -16.00 -21.45 -5.13
C CYS A 359 -15.01 -20.99 -4.07
N MET A 360 -15.42 -21.03 -2.82
CA MET A 360 -14.56 -20.86 -1.66
C MET A 360 -14.28 -22.23 -1.03
N THR A 361 -13.02 -22.65 -1.03
CA THR A 361 -12.58 -23.93 -0.45
C THR A 361 -11.80 -23.68 0.83
N MET A 362 -12.21 -24.32 1.91
CA MET A 362 -11.56 -24.29 3.22
C MET A 362 -10.90 -25.64 3.50
N TYR A 363 -9.67 -25.61 3.99
CA TYR A 363 -8.83 -26.80 4.18
C TYR A 363 -8.39 -26.98 5.63
N LYS A 364 -8.10 -28.22 5.99
CA LYS A 364 -7.58 -28.67 7.28
C LYS A 364 -8.53 -28.34 8.43
N ASP A 365 -9.50 -29.21 8.56
CA ASP A 365 -10.50 -29.21 9.63
C ASP A 365 -11.26 -27.90 9.77
N PRO A 366 -11.89 -27.40 8.68
CA PRO A 366 -12.74 -26.24 8.75
C PRO A 366 -13.93 -26.43 9.69
N ILE A 367 -14.25 -25.36 10.41
CA ILE A 367 -15.44 -25.25 11.24
C ILE A 367 -16.24 -24.05 10.76
N LEU A 368 -17.51 -24.25 10.47
CA LEU A 368 -18.45 -23.20 10.08
C LEU A 368 -19.59 -23.12 11.09
N TRP A 369 -20.06 -21.90 11.35
CA TRP A 369 -21.24 -21.65 12.19
C TRP A 369 -22.26 -20.80 11.45
N ASN A 370 -23.53 -21.13 11.66
CA ASN A 370 -24.68 -20.31 11.24
C ASN A 370 -25.74 -20.36 12.35
N GLY A 371 -25.85 -19.29 13.15
CA GLY A 371 -26.67 -19.35 14.36
C GLY A 371 -26.18 -20.42 15.32
N ASP A 372 -27.07 -21.31 15.71
CA ASP A 372 -26.81 -22.42 16.64
C ASP A 372 -26.30 -23.70 15.93
N LEU A 373 -26.07 -23.61 14.64
CA LEU A 373 -25.55 -24.66 13.79
C LEU A 373 -24.03 -24.61 13.65
N GLN A 374 -23.37 -25.75 13.80
CA GLN A 374 -21.95 -25.96 13.52
C GLN A 374 -21.77 -27.11 12.51
N LEU A 375 -20.93 -26.84 11.49
CA LEU A 375 -20.55 -27.81 10.46
C LEU A 375 -19.03 -28.04 10.51
N LEU A 376 -18.62 -29.29 10.35
CA LEU A 376 -17.22 -29.73 10.37
C LEU A 376 -16.95 -30.74 9.26
N GLY A 377 -15.70 -30.78 8.80
CA GLY A 377 -15.20 -31.74 7.83
C GLY A 377 -13.69 -31.63 7.65
N GLU A 378 -13.07 -32.43 6.80
CA GLU A 378 -11.66 -32.28 6.44
C GLU A 378 -11.47 -31.14 5.41
N GLU A 379 -12.47 -30.95 4.53
CA GLU A 379 -12.52 -29.89 3.51
C GLU A 379 -13.97 -29.42 3.35
N VAL A 380 -14.18 -28.13 3.21
CA VAL A 380 -15.50 -27.56 2.91
C VAL A 380 -15.41 -26.67 1.69
N LYS A 381 -16.31 -26.90 0.72
CA LYS A 381 -16.50 -26.09 -0.46
C LYS A 381 -17.82 -25.34 -0.38
N VAL A 382 -17.78 -24.04 -0.58
CA VAL A 382 -18.95 -23.16 -0.64
C VAL A 382 -19.02 -22.58 -2.04
N TYR A 383 -20.01 -22.96 -2.81
CA TYR A 383 -20.28 -22.43 -4.13
C TYR A 383 -21.32 -21.31 -4.04
N MET A 384 -21.00 -20.19 -4.63
CA MET A 384 -21.84 -18.99 -4.63
C MET A 384 -22.37 -18.71 -6.02
N ASN A 385 -23.57 -18.16 -6.12
CA ASN A 385 -24.03 -17.45 -7.29
C ASN A 385 -23.83 -15.95 -7.08
N ASP A 386 -24.26 -15.09 -8.00
CA ASP A 386 -24.00 -13.64 -7.98
C ASP A 386 -24.37 -12.93 -6.68
N SER A 387 -25.23 -13.52 -5.86
CA SER A 387 -25.77 -12.84 -4.67
C SER A 387 -25.90 -13.69 -3.40
N THR A 388 -25.86 -15.04 -3.51
CA THR A 388 -26.10 -15.92 -2.36
C THR A 388 -25.30 -17.23 -2.46
N ILE A 389 -25.26 -17.99 -1.37
CA ILE A 389 -24.76 -19.36 -1.38
C ILE A 389 -25.72 -20.22 -2.22
N ASN A 390 -25.16 -20.98 -3.15
CA ASN A 390 -25.89 -21.93 -4.01
C ASN A 390 -25.85 -23.33 -3.41
N TRP A 391 -24.67 -23.85 -3.10
CA TRP A 391 -24.54 -25.12 -2.41
C TRP A 391 -23.23 -25.21 -1.61
N VAL A 392 -23.24 -26.07 -0.58
CA VAL A 392 -22.10 -26.35 0.27
C VAL A 392 -21.82 -27.81 0.24
N ASN A 393 -20.55 -28.20 0.03
CA ASN A 393 -20.11 -29.57 0.12
C ASN A 393 -19.09 -29.74 1.25
N ILE A 394 -19.37 -30.62 2.19
CA ILE A 394 -18.49 -31.03 3.30
C ILE A 394 -17.93 -32.39 2.96
N ILE A 395 -16.63 -32.47 2.78
CA ILE A 395 -15.93 -33.63 2.28
C ILE A 395 -15.16 -34.30 3.42
N ASN A 396 -15.37 -35.57 3.57
CA ASN A 396 -14.80 -36.47 4.58
C ASN A 396 -15.10 -36.04 6.03
N GLN A 397 -15.44 -37.03 6.86
CA GLN A 397 -15.74 -36.85 8.28
C GLN A 397 -16.75 -35.72 8.55
N ALA A 398 -17.74 -35.61 7.66
CA ALA A 398 -18.75 -34.58 7.77
C ALA A 398 -19.58 -34.73 9.04
N LEU A 399 -19.66 -33.65 9.84
CA LEU A 399 -20.44 -33.60 11.07
C LEU A 399 -21.26 -32.31 11.11
N TYR A 400 -22.55 -32.47 11.29
CA TYR A 400 -23.54 -31.44 11.57
C TYR A 400 -23.92 -31.51 13.05
N VAL A 401 -23.86 -30.39 13.75
CA VAL A 401 -24.30 -30.24 15.14
C VAL A 401 -25.14 -28.98 15.26
N GLU A 402 -26.34 -29.11 15.79
CA GLU A 402 -27.24 -27.99 16.09
C GLU A 402 -27.53 -27.97 17.58
N GLU A 403 -27.20 -26.89 18.26
CA GLU A 403 -27.51 -26.69 19.67
C GLU A 403 -29.00 -26.32 19.83
N LEU A 404 -29.74 -27.12 20.56
CA LEU A 404 -31.16 -26.90 20.84
C LEU A 404 -31.36 -26.31 22.24
N ASP A 405 -30.54 -26.73 23.18
CA ASP A 405 -30.44 -26.29 24.56
C ASP A 405 -29.04 -26.65 25.08
N SER A 406 -28.58 -26.04 26.13
CA SER A 406 -27.24 -26.18 26.72
C SER A 406 -26.71 -27.62 26.88
N SER A 407 -27.58 -28.62 26.75
CA SER A 407 -27.23 -30.04 26.87
C SER A 407 -27.87 -30.95 25.81
N ILE A 408 -28.60 -30.39 24.85
CA ILE A 408 -29.35 -31.13 23.83
C ILE A 408 -28.92 -30.67 22.46
N TYR A 409 -28.43 -31.60 21.65
CA TYR A 409 -27.89 -31.35 20.33
C TYR A 409 -28.47 -32.30 19.30
N ASN A 410 -29.00 -31.78 18.19
CA ASN A 410 -29.17 -32.57 16.99
C ASN A 410 -27.79 -32.81 16.37
N GLN A 411 -27.54 -34.08 15.98
CA GLN A 411 -26.23 -34.46 15.45
C GLN A 411 -26.44 -35.39 14.26
N ILE A 412 -25.70 -35.09 13.19
CA ILE A 412 -25.68 -35.94 12.00
C ILE A 412 -24.23 -36.12 11.59
N LYS A 413 -23.82 -37.36 11.37
CA LYS A 413 -22.51 -37.72 10.85
C LYS A 413 -22.64 -38.43 9.53
N GLY A 414 -21.72 -38.19 8.62
CA GLY A 414 -21.60 -38.87 7.34
C GLY A 414 -20.18 -38.84 6.81
N LYS A 415 -19.92 -39.56 5.73
CA LYS A 415 -18.67 -39.40 5.01
C LYS A 415 -18.64 -38.06 4.29
N GLU A 416 -19.77 -37.65 3.72
CA GLU A 416 -19.96 -36.43 2.94
C GLU A 416 -21.34 -35.83 3.20
N MET A 417 -21.43 -34.49 3.17
CA MET A 417 -22.70 -33.77 3.25
C MET A 417 -22.78 -32.69 2.18
N GLU A 418 -23.93 -32.62 1.54
CA GLU A 418 -24.25 -31.59 0.54
C GLU A 418 -25.49 -30.83 0.99
N PHE A 419 -25.41 -29.49 0.94
CA PHE A 419 -26.48 -28.58 1.29
C PHE A 419 -26.82 -27.71 0.09
N TYR A 420 -28.06 -27.75 -0.37
CA TYR A 420 -28.55 -27.01 -1.53
C TYR A 420 -29.45 -25.88 -1.11
N PHE A 421 -29.16 -24.67 -1.63
CA PHE A 421 -29.84 -23.45 -1.26
C PHE A 421 -30.59 -22.88 -2.47
N THR A 422 -31.73 -22.24 -2.21
CA THR A 422 -32.47 -21.43 -3.19
C THR A 422 -32.80 -20.11 -2.51
N ASP A 423 -32.41 -18.99 -3.14
CA ASP A 423 -32.58 -17.64 -2.59
C ASP A 423 -32.02 -17.47 -1.16
N GLY A 424 -30.89 -18.16 -0.89
CA GLY A 424 -30.21 -18.13 0.42
C GLY A 424 -30.87 -18.97 1.52
N GLU A 425 -31.95 -19.70 1.22
CA GLU A 425 -32.59 -20.63 2.13
C GLU A 425 -32.24 -22.08 1.82
N LEU A 426 -31.87 -22.86 2.85
CA LEU A 426 -31.62 -24.30 2.73
C LEU A 426 -32.90 -25.00 2.29
N ARG A 427 -32.83 -25.74 1.18
CA ARG A 427 -33.94 -26.52 0.62
C ARG A 427 -33.73 -28.02 0.72
N GLU A 428 -32.49 -28.46 0.61
CA GLU A 428 -32.19 -29.87 0.55
C GLU A 428 -30.84 -30.15 1.21
N MET A 429 -30.75 -31.22 2.00
CA MET A 429 -29.55 -31.72 2.62
C MET A 429 -29.38 -33.20 2.29
N HIS A 430 -28.26 -33.58 1.71
CA HIS A 430 -27.87 -34.97 1.48
C HIS A 430 -26.75 -35.35 2.44
N VAL A 431 -26.92 -36.47 3.15
CA VAL A 431 -25.87 -37.06 3.96
C VAL A 431 -25.54 -38.43 3.41
N ILE A 432 -24.29 -38.70 3.11
CA ILE A 432 -23.84 -39.84 2.35
C ILE A 432 -22.75 -40.59 3.10
N GLY A 433 -22.90 -41.92 3.19
CA GLY A 433 -21.90 -42.86 3.66
C GLY A 433 -21.82 -42.98 5.20
N SER A 434 -22.15 -44.14 5.72
CA SER A 434 -22.10 -44.47 7.15
C SER A 434 -22.78 -43.41 8.03
N VAL A 435 -24.02 -43.07 7.67
CA VAL A 435 -24.78 -42.01 8.34
C VAL A 435 -25.22 -42.45 9.71
N GLU A 436 -24.94 -41.64 10.71
CA GLU A 436 -25.41 -41.76 12.08
C GLU A 436 -26.10 -40.45 12.50
N VAL A 437 -27.27 -40.58 13.14
CA VAL A 437 -28.09 -39.42 13.54
C VAL A 437 -28.50 -39.55 14.99
N VAL A 438 -28.45 -38.45 15.73
CA VAL A 438 -29.14 -38.23 17.00
C VAL A 438 -30.03 -37.00 16.80
N PHE A 439 -31.35 -37.19 16.92
CA PHE A 439 -32.33 -36.13 16.63
C PHE A 439 -33.39 -36.09 17.73
N TYR A 440 -33.75 -34.89 18.14
CA TYR A 440 -34.77 -34.62 19.14
C TYR A 440 -35.99 -33.98 18.51
N PRO A 441 -37.03 -34.78 18.15
CA PRO A 441 -38.25 -34.26 17.59
C PRO A 441 -39.05 -33.48 18.61
N LEU A 442 -39.70 -32.42 18.12
CA LEU A 442 -40.61 -31.57 18.90
C LEU A 442 -42.05 -31.94 18.62
N ASP A 443 -42.91 -31.81 19.64
CA ASP A 443 -44.35 -31.84 19.49
C ASP A 443 -44.90 -30.50 19.00
N SER A 444 -46.18 -30.43 18.73
CA SER A 444 -46.91 -29.24 18.30
C SER A 444 -46.81 -28.04 19.27
N ASP A 445 -46.58 -28.30 20.54
CA ASP A 445 -46.35 -27.30 21.61
C ASP A 445 -44.86 -26.93 21.81
N SER A 446 -43.95 -27.40 20.93
CA SER A 446 -42.51 -27.21 20.99
C SER A 446 -41.81 -27.91 22.18
N THR A 447 -42.42 -28.95 22.75
CA THR A 447 -41.76 -29.81 23.75
C THR A 447 -41.04 -30.97 23.09
N TYR A 448 -39.91 -31.40 23.65
CA TYR A 448 -39.17 -32.57 23.17
C TYR A 448 -39.86 -33.86 23.58
N ILE A 449 -40.32 -34.62 22.59
CA ILE A 449 -41.03 -35.90 22.85
C ILE A 449 -40.10 -37.06 23.12
N GLY A 450 -38.87 -37.00 22.66
CA GLY A 450 -37.90 -38.07 22.82
C GLY A 450 -36.62 -37.83 22.05
N MET A 451 -35.79 -38.86 21.98
CA MET A 451 -34.55 -38.92 21.21
C MET A 451 -34.65 -40.04 20.17
N ASN A 452 -34.40 -39.71 18.92
CA ASN A 452 -34.28 -40.67 17.84
C ASN A 452 -32.81 -40.91 17.49
N THR A 453 -32.38 -42.16 17.42
CA THR A 453 -31.08 -42.56 16.88
C THR A 453 -31.30 -43.34 15.58
N THR A 454 -30.63 -42.93 14.49
CA THR A 454 -30.79 -43.59 13.20
C THR A 454 -29.42 -43.90 12.60
N THR A 455 -29.27 -45.09 12.00
CA THR A 455 -28.12 -45.45 11.17
C THR A 455 -28.59 -45.78 9.76
N SER A 456 -27.87 -45.28 8.75
CA SER A 456 -28.26 -45.42 7.34
C SER A 456 -27.04 -45.33 6.42
N GLY A 457 -27.17 -45.82 5.20
CA GLY A 457 -26.19 -45.59 4.15
C GLY A 457 -26.29 -44.19 3.54
N ARG A 458 -27.49 -43.59 3.55
CA ARG A 458 -27.78 -42.26 3.00
C ARG A 458 -29.03 -41.66 3.64
N ILE A 459 -29.06 -40.35 3.80
CA ILE A 459 -30.27 -39.60 4.21
C ILE A 459 -30.42 -38.41 3.32
N ILE A 460 -31.65 -38.12 2.88
CA ILE A 460 -32.00 -36.86 2.19
C ILE A 460 -33.08 -36.17 3.03
N ALA A 461 -32.85 -34.95 3.46
CA ALA A 461 -33.82 -34.10 4.13
C ALA A 461 -34.22 -32.93 3.25
N TYR A 462 -35.51 -32.72 3.11
CA TYR A 462 -36.09 -31.56 2.42
C TYR A 462 -36.55 -30.57 3.49
N MET A 463 -36.19 -29.30 3.25
CA MET A 463 -36.45 -28.23 4.20
C MET A 463 -37.44 -27.21 3.63
N LYS A 464 -38.33 -26.74 4.47
CA LYS A 464 -39.22 -25.63 4.19
C LYS A 464 -39.36 -24.74 5.42
N ASP A 465 -39.28 -23.43 5.24
CA ASP A 465 -39.38 -22.44 6.31
C ASP A 465 -38.45 -22.78 7.52
N ARG A 466 -37.23 -23.21 7.23
CA ARG A 466 -36.20 -23.67 8.18
C ARG A 466 -36.59 -24.89 9.02
N LYS A 467 -37.61 -25.64 8.62
CA LYS A 467 -38.07 -26.88 9.28
C LYS A 467 -37.92 -28.06 8.32
N VAL A 468 -37.67 -29.22 8.87
CA VAL A 468 -37.66 -30.48 8.11
C VAL A 468 -39.09 -30.80 7.68
N GLU A 469 -39.34 -30.77 6.37
CA GLU A 469 -40.64 -31.13 5.78
C GLU A 469 -40.74 -32.63 5.50
N ARG A 470 -39.67 -33.22 4.98
CA ARG A 470 -39.66 -34.63 4.59
C ARG A 470 -38.25 -35.22 4.70
N VAL A 471 -38.14 -36.43 5.18
CA VAL A 471 -36.90 -37.21 5.20
C VAL A 471 -37.07 -38.48 4.38
N VAL A 472 -36.08 -38.79 3.54
CA VAL A 472 -36.02 -40.01 2.74
C VAL A 472 -34.82 -40.82 3.20
N VAL A 473 -35.05 -42.05 3.57
CA VAL A 473 -34.03 -43.01 3.99
C VAL A 473 -34.16 -44.32 3.20
N PRO A 474 -33.06 -45.04 2.92
CA PRO A 474 -33.09 -46.38 2.33
C PRO A 474 -33.82 -47.41 3.22
N LYS A 475 -34.29 -48.53 2.64
CA LYS A 475 -35.05 -49.56 3.32
C LYS A 475 -34.26 -50.30 4.42
N ASP A 476 -32.94 -50.32 4.33
CA ASP A 476 -32.02 -50.97 5.26
C ASP A 476 -31.63 -50.08 6.45
N SER A 477 -32.19 -48.86 6.54
CA SER A 477 -31.98 -47.98 7.68
C SER A 477 -32.56 -48.52 8.98
N LYS A 478 -31.85 -48.31 10.09
CA LYS A 478 -32.27 -48.71 11.43
C LYS A 478 -32.46 -47.48 12.30
N GLY A 479 -33.66 -47.35 12.89
CA GLY A 479 -33.97 -46.24 13.80
C GLY A 479 -34.51 -46.78 15.13
N VAL A 480 -34.16 -46.14 16.24
CA VAL A 480 -34.68 -46.39 17.57
C VAL A 480 -35.11 -45.09 18.20
N PHE A 481 -36.36 -45.08 18.70
CA PHE A 481 -36.90 -43.92 19.41
C PHE A 481 -36.91 -44.19 20.92
N TYR A 482 -36.39 -43.25 21.70
CA TYR A 482 -36.36 -43.27 23.15
C TYR A 482 -37.20 -42.11 23.69
N PRO A 483 -38.27 -42.35 24.50
CA PRO A 483 -38.93 -41.25 25.22
C PRO A 483 -37.94 -40.46 26.07
N MET A 484 -38.17 -39.16 26.29
CA MET A 484 -37.21 -38.29 27.02
C MET A 484 -36.79 -38.85 28.38
N SER A 485 -37.72 -39.49 29.11
CA SER A 485 -37.47 -40.10 30.43
C SER A 485 -36.65 -41.39 30.37
N GLN A 486 -36.50 -42.02 29.20
CA GLN A 486 -35.86 -43.34 29.01
C GLN A 486 -34.64 -43.27 28.07
N ARG A 487 -34.18 -42.06 27.74
CA ARG A 487 -33.03 -41.90 26.86
C ARG A 487 -31.75 -42.41 27.52
N PRO A 488 -30.96 -43.28 26.85
CA PRO A 488 -29.68 -43.73 27.37
C PRO A 488 -28.64 -42.61 27.31
N GLU A 489 -27.92 -42.34 28.40
CA GLU A 489 -26.91 -41.30 28.47
C GLU A 489 -25.77 -41.53 27.47
N GLU A 490 -25.35 -42.78 27.26
CA GLU A 490 -24.28 -43.18 26.33
C GLU A 490 -24.64 -42.98 24.85
N LYS A 491 -25.92 -42.78 24.52
CA LYS A 491 -26.39 -42.56 23.14
C LYS A 491 -26.72 -41.08 22.82
N ARG A 492 -26.57 -40.19 23.79
CA ARG A 492 -26.88 -38.77 23.62
C ARG A 492 -25.92 -38.09 22.65
N PHE A 493 -24.73 -38.63 22.52
CA PHE A 493 -23.70 -38.07 21.67
C PHE A 493 -23.15 -39.13 20.72
N LEU A 494 -22.90 -38.75 19.47
CA LEU A 494 -22.14 -39.57 18.53
C LEU A 494 -20.68 -39.66 18.99
N ASP A 495 -19.98 -40.74 18.65
CA ASP A 495 -18.55 -40.92 18.99
C ASP A 495 -17.69 -39.80 18.43
N SER A 496 -18.11 -39.17 17.32
CA SER A 496 -17.45 -38.05 16.67
C SER A 496 -17.94 -36.69 17.15
N PHE A 497 -18.82 -36.62 18.16
CA PHE A 497 -19.38 -35.38 18.65
C PHE A 497 -18.28 -34.39 19.07
N ALA A 498 -18.35 -33.17 18.56
CA ALA A 498 -17.48 -32.08 18.94
C ALA A 498 -18.22 -30.74 18.82
N TRP A 499 -18.10 -29.90 19.82
CA TRP A 499 -18.68 -28.57 19.86
C TRP A 499 -17.57 -27.53 20.16
N PHE A 500 -17.31 -26.60 19.21
CA PHE A 500 -16.16 -25.70 19.23
C PHE A 500 -16.56 -24.22 19.33
N ASP A 501 -17.68 -23.90 19.94
CA ASP A 501 -18.14 -22.51 20.04
C ASP A 501 -17.10 -21.56 20.66
N TYR A 502 -16.21 -22.08 21.52
CA TYR A 502 -15.13 -21.28 22.15
C TYR A 502 -14.08 -20.74 21.16
N VAL A 503 -13.94 -21.28 19.94
CA VAL A 503 -13.04 -20.74 18.90
C VAL A 503 -13.76 -19.86 17.90
N ARG A 504 -15.09 -19.78 17.97
CA ARG A 504 -15.94 -19.01 17.07
C ARG A 504 -15.63 -17.51 17.17
N PRO A 505 -15.37 -16.81 16.05
CA PRO A 505 -15.24 -15.36 16.06
C PRO A 505 -16.59 -14.68 16.36
N LEU A 506 -16.65 -13.84 17.40
CA LEU A 506 -17.88 -13.19 17.84
C LEU A 506 -18.12 -11.81 17.17
N SER A 507 -17.08 -11.23 16.56
CA SER A 507 -17.17 -9.94 15.86
C SER A 507 -16.12 -9.83 14.76
N LYS A 508 -16.26 -8.83 13.90
CA LYS A 508 -15.26 -8.50 12.87
C LYS A 508 -13.88 -8.17 13.43
N TRP A 509 -13.76 -7.77 14.68
CA TRP A 509 -12.49 -7.49 15.34
C TRP A 509 -11.93 -8.72 16.08
N ASP A 510 -12.79 -9.65 16.43
CA ASP A 510 -12.42 -10.87 17.13
C ASP A 510 -11.68 -11.87 16.21
N ILE A 511 -11.78 -11.69 14.90
CA ILE A 511 -11.00 -12.47 13.92
C ILE A 511 -9.48 -12.37 14.12
N PHE A 512 -8.99 -11.32 14.78
CA PHE A 512 -7.57 -11.16 15.08
C PHE A 512 -7.11 -11.99 16.30
N ASN A 513 -8.05 -12.53 17.09
CA ASN A 513 -7.76 -13.29 18.29
C ASN A 513 -7.74 -14.79 17.96
N TRP A 514 -6.56 -15.41 17.93
CA TRP A 514 -6.44 -16.85 17.77
C TRP A 514 -6.57 -17.55 19.12
N ARG A 515 -7.63 -18.35 19.31
CA ARG A 515 -7.86 -19.09 20.55
C ARG A 515 -7.31 -20.51 20.49
N GLY A 516 -6.80 -20.95 19.32
CA GLY A 516 -6.38 -22.33 19.11
C GLY A 516 -7.57 -23.30 19.12
N LYS A 517 -7.34 -24.51 18.68
CA LYS A 517 -8.31 -25.62 18.85
C LYS A 517 -8.08 -26.36 20.18
N GLY A 518 -7.16 -25.87 21.03
CA GLY A 518 -6.82 -26.23 22.41
C GLY A 518 -6.64 -27.73 22.72
N GLY A 519 -5.46 -28.09 23.05
CA GLY A 519 -4.84 -29.37 23.44
C GLY A 519 -5.72 -30.64 23.65
N ASP A 520 -6.56 -30.65 24.64
CA ASP A 520 -7.41 -31.82 24.94
C ASP A 520 -8.77 -31.82 24.22
N LYS A 521 -9.09 -30.73 23.50
CA LYS A 521 -10.33 -30.54 22.74
C LYS A 521 -10.10 -30.43 21.23
N GLU A 522 -8.89 -30.69 20.77
CA GLU A 522 -8.64 -30.81 19.34
C GLU A 522 -9.50 -31.92 18.76
N LEU A 523 -10.06 -31.68 17.57
CA LEU A 523 -10.62 -32.76 16.76
C LEU A 523 -9.59 -33.87 16.76
N LYS A 524 -9.93 -35.04 17.33
CA LYS A 524 -9.08 -36.21 17.19
C LYS A 524 -9.04 -36.52 15.71
N VAL A 525 -7.96 -36.07 15.06
CA VAL A 525 -7.67 -36.47 13.68
C VAL A 525 -7.57 -37.98 13.73
N ILE A 526 -8.60 -38.66 13.24
CA ILE A 526 -8.53 -40.11 13.01
C ILE A 526 -7.41 -40.24 12.00
N LYS A 527 -6.22 -40.70 12.44
CA LYS A 527 -5.10 -40.93 11.54
C LYS A 527 -5.63 -41.80 10.43
N LYS A 528 -5.72 -41.25 9.19
CA LYS A 528 -5.91 -42.11 8.02
C LYS A 528 -4.87 -43.20 8.12
N GLU A 529 -5.30 -44.46 8.18
CA GLU A 529 -4.43 -45.56 7.80
C GLU A 529 -3.96 -45.21 6.38
N THR A 530 -2.72 -44.82 6.26
CA THR A 530 -2.08 -44.63 4.95
C THR A 530 -2.06 -46.04 4.35
N VAL A 531 -3.03 -46.30 3.46
CA VAL A 531 -2.94 -47.46 2.58
C VAL A 531 -1.65 -47.26 1.81
N PRO A 532 -0.64 -48.14 1.97
CA PRO A 532 0.62 -48.00 1.26
C PRO A 532 0.28 -47.94 -0.21
N LEU A 533 0.69 -46.84 -0.89
CA LEU A 533 0.61 -46.81 -2.34
C LEU A 533 1.32 -48.05 -2.88
N PRO A 534 0.67 -48.83 -3.79
CA PRO A 534 1.34 -49.97 -4.38
C PRO A 534 2.64 -49.49 -5.01
N THR A 535 3.75 -50.04 -4.52
CA THR A 535 5.09 -49.75 -5.01
C THR A 535 5.12 -49.95 -6.51
N LEU A 536 5.62 -48.94 -7.23
CA LEU A 536 5.79 -48.89 -8.69
C LEU A 536 6.86 -49.85 -9.24
N ASP A 537 7.10 -51.00 -8.55
CA ASP A 537 8.07 -52.03 -8.96
C ASP A 537 7.59 -52.96 -10.07
N ARG A 538 6.43 -52.67 -10.71
CA ARG A 538 5.91 -53.47 -11.83
C ARG A 538 6.28 -52.97 -13.23
N PHE A 539 7.10 -51.90 -13.36
CA PHE A 539 7.53 -51.37 -14.66
C PHE A 539 9.04 -51.46 -14.89
N LYS A 540 9.72 -52.45 -14.29
CA LYS A 540 11.03 -52.88 -14.76
C LYS A 540 10.93 -54.31 -15.33
N LYS A 541 10.55 -54.38 -16.58
CA LYS A 541 10.92 -55.43 -17.54
C LYS A 541 10.97 -54.84 -18.94
#